data_220af2b01c05e58a5c4e977ee744937d
#
_entry.id   220af2b01c05e58a5c4e977ee744937d
#
_cell.length_a   1.000
_cell.length_b   1.000
_cell.length_c   1.000
_cell.angle_alpha   90.00
_cell.angle_beta   90.00
_cell.angle_gamma   90.00
#
_symmetry.space_group_name_H-M   'P 1'
#
loop_
_entity.id
_entity.type
_entity.pdbx_description
1 polymer ?
#
loop_
_entity_poly.entity_id
_entity_poly.type
_entity_poly.pdbx_seq_one_letter_code
_entity_poly.pdbx_strand_id
1 'polypeptide(L)'
;MNIDFHYGVVYIVARIGGMAAAEALTVAHACQYVDDATTSGILRFAGGETFERFATAHKLFDYTNTEDDQNRLVWTPFHFLPAGEGDTLEEKAVCRPDSAVAREVVRRAIRQRGADTALHRLGVTLHAYVDTWAHQGFAGIESPMNRVHMLEAEDCTKESWLARLTRATRHLVEHVEEDVLTLALPVGHGAALHYPDQPWAKWHYTDGRNERVDRHNLPEFMQAAEMTCRAVRGYVAGREDFESQPGLPEDVKTALTKLLDTNRNLDDNKRLQTICEAVKTDVIPGLSESVPDYVAKGLGSWKYKATGLQSDDDSGDRPRWSDIFEKSDYRRFHDAVKEHRFVITQEILPAHGLRIA
;
A
#
# COMPACT_ATOMS: atom_id res chain seq x y z
N MET A 1 -2.21 4.62 -0.67
CA MET A 1 -3.61 4.75 -0.15
C MET A 1 -3.64 4.45 1.36
N ASN A 2 -4.78 4.59 2.07
CA ASN A 2 -4.87 4.30 3.52
C ASN A 2 -5.55 2.95 3.79
N ILE A 3 -5.61 2.53 5.07
CA ILE A 3 -6.17 1.25 5.53
C ILE A 3 -7.62 1.01 5.08
N ASP A 4 -8.43 2.05 4.96
CA ASP A 4 -9.80 1.95 4.45
C ASP A 4 -9.85 1.39 3.02
N PHE A 5 -8.84 1.69 2.19
CA PHE A 5 -8.71 1.10 0.87
C PHE A 5 -7.96 -0.24 0.91
N HIS A 6 -6.74 -0.27 1.47
CA HIS A 6 -5.88 -1.46 1.44
C HIS A 6 -6.48 -2.67 2.15
N TYR A 7 -7.21 -2.46 3.25
CA TYR A 7 -7.90 -3.54 3.93
C TYR A 7 -9.38 -3.61 3.53
N GLY A 8 -10.12 -2.50 3.64
CA GLY A 8 -11.56 -2.49 3.46
C GLY A 8 -12.00 -2.70 2.00
N VAL A 9 -11.54 -1.84 1.08
CA VAL A 9 -11.93 -1.94 -0.35
C VAL A 9 -11.32 -3.18 -0.99
N VAL A 10 -10.05 -3.51 -0.69
CA VAL A 10 -9.41 -4.72 -1.23
C VAL A 10 -10.16 -5.98 -0.79
N TYR A 11 -10.66 -6.06 0.47
CA TYR A 11 -11.53 -7.15 0.90
C TYR A 11 -12.80 -7.25 0.03
N ILE A 12 -13.51 -6.14 -0.12
CA ILE A 12 -14.73 -6.09 -0.97
C ILE A 12 -14.44 -6.60 -2.37
N VAL A 13 -13.42 -6.04 -3.04
CA VAL A 13 -13.13 -6.41 -4.44
C VAL A 13 -12.63 -7.85 -4.57
N ALA A 14 -11.93 -8.38 -3.56
CA ALA A 14 -11.50 -9.78 -3.53
C ALA A 14 -12.71 -10.72 -3.43
N ARG A 15 -13.69 -10.39 -2.58
CA ARG A 15 -14.96 -11.14 -2.47
C ARG A 15 -15.77 -11.09 -3.75
N ILE A 16 -15.97 -9.91 -4.32
CA ILE A 16 -16.66 -9.71 -5.60
C ILE A 16 -15.91 -10.37 -6.76
N GLY A 17 -14.59 -10.43 -6.68
CA GLY A 17 -13.71 -11.12 -7.63
C GLY A 17 -13.81 -12.66 -7.56
N GLY A 18 -14.50 -13.23 -6.56
CA GLY A 18 -14.78 -14.65 -6.45
C GLY A 18 -13.93 -15.41 -5.42
N MET A 19 -13.16 -14.71 -4.57
CA MET A 19 -12.41 -15.36 -3.49
C MET A 19 -13.34 -15.78 -2.33
N ALA A 20 -13.01 -16.88 -1.66
CA ALA A 20 -13.61 -17.22 -0.37
C ALA A 20 -13.27 -16.16 0.69
N ALA A 21 -14.14 -15.99 1.71
CA ALA A 21 -13.97 -14.97 2.74
C ALA A 21 -12.59 -15.04 3.44
N ALA A 22 -12.11 -16.25 3.76
CA ALA A 22 -10.81 -16.44 4.41
C ALA A 22 -9.63 -16.06 3.49
N GLU A 23 -9.73 -16.34 2.19
CA GLU A 23 -8.70 -15.95 1.21
C GLU A 23 -8.69 -14.44 1.01
N ALA A 24 -9.87 -13.82 0.84
CA ALA A 24 -10.01 -12.37 0.72
C ALA A 24 -9.46 -11.64 1.96
N LEU A 25 -9.71 -12.20 3.15
CA LEU A 25 -9.17 -11.66 4.40
C LEU A 25 -7.63 -11.72 4.44
N THR A 26 -7.03 -12.84 4.03
CA THR A 26 -5.57 -12.98 3.97
C THR A 26 -4.97 -11.99 2.97
N VAL A 27 -5.58 -11.84 1.79
CA VAL A 27 -5.14 -10.89 0.76
C VAL A 27 -5.24 -9.43 1.26
N ALA A 28 -6.39 -9.05 1.82
CA ALA A 28 -6.60 -7.70 2.35
C ALA A 28 -5.66 -7.39 3.53
N HIS A 29 -5.46 -8.35 4.43
CA HIS A 29 -4.53 -8.20 5.56
C HIS A 29 -3.09 -8.04 5.05
N ALA A 30 -2.64 -8.88 4.11
CA ALA A 30 -1.30 -8.77 3.52
C ALA A 30 -1.13 -7.45 2.75
N CYS A 31 -2.18 -6.96 2.07
CA CYS A 31 -2.18 -5.67 1.40
C CYS A 31 -1.93 -4.54 2.40
N GLN A 32 -2.70 -4.45 3.49
CA GLN A 32 -2.49 -3.42 4.52
C GLN A 32 -1.18 -3.60 5.29
N TYR A 33 -0.76 -4.84 5.53
CA TYR A 33 0.44 -5.10 6.35
C TYR A 33 1.73 -4.61 5.68
N VAL A 34 1.70 -4.28 4.39
CA VAL A 34 2.80 -3.61 3.68
C VAL A 34 3.10 -2.24 4.32
N ASP A 35 2.09 -1.47 4.74
CA ASP A 35 2.28 -0.19 5.46
C ASP A 35 2.83 -0.38 6.87
N ASP A 36 2.52 -1.52 7.51
CA ASP A 36 2.77 -1.74 8.92
C ASP A 36 4.03 -2.57 9.22
N ALA A 37 4.59 -3.26 8.21
CA ALA A 37 5.80 -4.06 8.38
C ALA A 37 7.06 -3.17 8.36
N THR A 38 7.28 -2.46 9.46
CA THR A 38 8.37 -1.49 9.63
C THR A 38 9.62 -2.07 10.29
N THR A 39 9.67 -3.40 10.53
CA THR A 39 10.79 -4.06 11.18
C THR A 39 11.51 -4.99 10.21
N SER A 40 12.81 -4.80 10.05
CA SER A 40 13.70 -5.66 9.27
C SER A 40 14.67 -6.44 10.16
N GLY A 41 15.52 -7.27 9.54
CA GLY A 41 16.60 -7.97 10.21
C GLY A 41 16.21 -9.36 10.73
N ILE A 42 17.10 -9.94 11.51
CA ILE A 42 17.03 -11.36 11.88
C ILE A 42 16.26 -11.56 13.17
N LEU A 43 15.13 -12.25 13.09
CA LEU A 43 14.45 -12.82 14.25
C LEU A 43 15.19 -14.09 14.68
N ARG A 44 15.60 -14.15 15.94
CA ARG A 44 16.35 -15.28 16.52
C ARG A 44 15.46 -16.11 17.42
N PHE A 45 15.54 -17.42 17.29
CA PHE A 45 14.77 -18.37 18.08
C PHE A 45 15.62 -18.98 19.19
N ALA A 46 14.96 -19.56 20.20
CA ALA A 46 15.61 -20.13 21.37
C ALA A 46 16.50 -21.36 21.04
N GLY A 47 16.19 -22.11 20.00
CA GLY A 47 16.97 -23.24 19.51
C GLY A 47 18.17 -22.86 18.65
N GLY A 48 18.34 -21.57 18.31
CA GLY A 48 19.41 -21.07 17.44
C GLY A 48 18.99 -20.85 15.99
N GLU A 49 17.77 -21.23 15.62
CA GLU A 49 17.20 -20.97 14.31
C GLU A 49 17.03 -19.44 14.09
N THR A 50 17.01 -19.03 12.84
CA THR A 50 16.90 -17.63 12.43
C THR A 50 15.90 -17.47 11.30
N PHE A 51 15.23 -16.32 11.28
CA PHE A 51 14.34 -15.92 10.21
C PHE A 51 14.61 -14.47 9.83
N GLU A 52 14.82 -14.21 8.54
CA GLU A 52 15.05 -12.88 8.01
C GLU A 52 13.71 -12.19 7.70
N ARG A 53 13.53 -11.00 8.24
CA ARG A 53 12.36 -10.13 7.98
C ARG A 53 12.78 -8.97 7.09
N PHE A 54 11.84 -8.51 6.31
CA PHE A 54 12.01 -7.37 5.42
C PHE A 54 11.01 -6.28 5.79
N ALA A 55 11.49 -5.07 6.01
CA ALA A 55 10.63 -3.91 6.10
C ALA A 55 10.08 -3.58 4.72
N THR A 56 8.81 -3.22 4.67
CA THR A 56 8.10 -2.75 3.47
C THR A 56 7.69 -1.28 3.59
N ALA A 57 7.80 -0.70 4.78
CA ALA A 57 7.63 0.71 5.06
C ALA A 57 8.64 1.15 6.13
N HIS A 58 8.94 2.44 6.17
CA HIS A 58 9.69 3.07 7.26
C HIS A 58 8.75 3.84 8.16
N LYS A 59 9.10 3.95 9.44
CA LYS A 59 8.40 4.85 10.35
C LYS A 59 8.59 6.30 9.89
N LEU A 60 7.56 7.10 9.97
CA LEU A 60 7.66 8.53 9.76
C LEU A 60 8.74 9.08 10.72
N PHE A 61 9.74 9.78 10.24
CA PHE A 61 10.92 10.25 11.00
C PHE A 61 11.96 9.17 11.34
N ASP A 62 11.95 8.00 10.72
CA ASP A 62 13.09 7.10 10.81
C ASP A 62 14.28 7.71 10.07
N TYR A 63 15.47 7.71 10.69
CA TYR A 63 16.68 8.21 10.04
C TYR A 63 17.01 7.45 8.75
N THR A 64 16.55 6.20 8.61
CA THR A 64 16.68 5.41 7.38
C THR A 64 15.97 6.04 6.18
N ASN A 65 15.00 6.95 6.40
CA ASN A 65 14.41 7.76 5.33
C ASN A 65 15.39 8.72 4.66
N THR A 66 16.56 8.95 5.27
CA THR A 66 17.64 9.77 4.70
C THR A 66 18.73 8.93 4.03
N GLU A 67 18.67 7.60 4.13
CA GLU A 67 19.61 6.68 3.47
C GLU A 67 19.03 6.22 2.13
N ASP A 68 19.46 6.83 1.03
CA ASP A 68 18.91 6.62 -0.33
C ASP A 68 18.87 5.14 -0.74
N ASP A 69 19.92 4.37 -0.45
CA ASP A 69 19.99 2.95 -0.82
C ASP A 69 18.94 2.10 -0.10
N GLN A 70 18.62 2.38 1.16
CA GLN A 70 17.59 1.67 1.92
C GLN A 70 16.19 2.08 1.45
N ASN A 71 16.00 3.36 1.17
CA ASN A 71 14.74 3.90 0.68
C ASN A 71 14.33 3.27 -0.66
N ARG A 72 15.26 3.10 -1.59
CA ARG A 72 14.99 2.47 -2.89
C ARG A 72 14.44 1.05 -2.76
N LEU A 73 14.92 0.28 -1.78
CA LEU A 73 14.50 -1.11 -1.55
C LEU A 73 13.15 -1.23 -0.84
N VAL A 74 12.65 -0.15 -0.23
CA VAL A 74 11.37 -0.09 0.48
C VAL A 74 10.34 0.66 -0.35
N TRP A 75 10.60 1.93 -0.68
CA TRP A 75 9.59 2.76 -1.34
C TRP A 75 9.30 2.35 -2.78
N THR A 76 10.33 2.05 -3.56
CA THR A 76 10.18 1.73 -4.98
C THR A 76 9.36 0.46 -5.25
N PRO A 77 9.65 -0.71 -4.64
CA PRO A 77 8.90 -1.93 -4.95
C PRO A 77 7.53 -2.02 -4.29
N PHE A 78 7.29 -1.25 -3.21
CA PHE A 78 6.07 -1.44 -2.43
C PHE A 78 5.06 -0.29 -2.57
N HIS A 79 5.50 0.97 -2.69
CA HIS A 79 4.61 2.13 -2.65
C HIS A 79 4.65 3.02 -3.90
N PHE A 80 5.81 3.15 -4.53
CA PHE A 80 6.02 4.04 -5.69
C PHE A 80 6.56 3.25 -6.87
N LEU A 81 5.75 2.31 -7.35
CA LEU A 81 6.17 1.42 -8.44
C LEU A 81 6.44 2.23 -9.71
N PRO A 82 7.70 2.23 -10.23
CA PRO A 82 8.07 3.00 -11.41
C PRO A 82 7.28 2.56 -12.64
N ALA A 83 6.85 3.52 -13.45
CA ALA A 83 6.17 3.18 -14.69
C ALA A 83 7.10 2.64 -15.78
N GLY A 84 8.39 2.98 -15.73
CA GLY A 84 9.37 2.60 -16.75
C GLY A 84 9.23 3.40 -18.05
N GLU A 85 8.48 4.51 -18.05
CA GLU A 85 8.12 5.31 -19.22
C GLU A 85 8.87 6.64 -19.21
N GLY A 86 9.41 7.05 -20.38
CA GLY A 86 10.17 8.28 -20.56
C GLY A 86 11.62 7.99 -21.01
N ASP A 87 12.41 9.04 -21.14
CA ASP A 87 13.78 8.97 -21.63
C ASP A 87 14.82 9.02 -20.51
N THR A 88 14.55 9.79 -19.46
CA THR A 88 15.45 9.95 -18.32
C THR A 88 15.14 8.97 -17.19
N LEU A 89 16.07 8.82 -16.24
CA LEU A 89 15.85 8.01 -15.04
C LEU A 89 14.69 8.55 -14.20
N GLU A 90 14.64 9.87 -14.02
CA GLU A 90 13.62 10.56 -13.26
C GLU A 90 12.23 10.32 -13.84
N GLU A 91 12.08 10.42 -15.17
CA GLU A 91 10.80 10.16 -15.84
C GLU A 91 10.34 8.70 -15.71
N LYS A 92 11.29 7.76 -15.88
CA LYS A 92 11.02 6.32 -15.74
C LYS A 92 10.67 5.91 -14.31
N ALA A 93 11.27 6.60 -13.33
CA ALA A 93 11.05 6.32 -11.91
C ALA A 93 9.69 6.81 -11.39
N VAL A 94 9.02 7.69 -12.12
CA VAL A 94 7.70 8.23 -11.72
C VAL A 94 6.65 7.12 -11.73
N CYS A 95 5.87 7.07 -10.66
CA CYS A 95 4.71 6.19 -10.53
C CYS A 95 3.57 6.68 -11.44
N ARG A 96 2.99 5.77 -12.23
CA ARG A 96 1.83 6.05 -13.08
C ARG A 96 0.79 4.94 -12.94
N PRO A 97 -0.50 5.28 -12.91
CA PRO A 97 -1.58 4.31 -12.78
C PRO A 97 -1.50 3.23 -13.85
N ASP A 98 -1.63 1.98 -13.42
CA ASP A 98 -1.83 0.83 -14.31
C ASP A 98 -0.78 0.72 -15.44
N SER A 99 0.46 1.13 -15.19
CA SER A 99 1.56 1.07 -16.15
C SER A 99 1.86 -0.37 -16.60
N ALA A 100 2.64 -0.52 -17.69
CA ALA A 100 3.07 -1.84 -18.16
C ALA A 100 3.86 -2.61 -17.10
N VAL A 101 4.69 -1.90 -16.30
CA VAL A 101 5.39 -2.45 -15.15
C VAL A 101 4.39 -2.94 -14.10
N ALA A 102 3.40 -2.12 -13.72
CA ALA A 102 2.41 -2.46 -12.71
C ALA A 102 1.58 -3.71 -13.12
N ARG A 103 1.17 -3.79 -14.38
CA ARG A 103 0.48 -4.96 -14.93
C ARG A 103 1.35 -6.22 -14.93
N GLU A 104 2.65 -6.10 -15.24
CA GLU A 104 3.55 -7.26 -15.20
C GLU A 104 3.73 -7.76 -13.76
N VAL A 105 3.76 -6.88 -12.77
CA VAL A 105 3.80 -7.29 -11.34
C VAL A 105 2.56 -8.11 -10.97
N VAL A 106 1.36 -7.71 -11.43
CA VAL A 106 0.11 -8.48 -11.24
C VAL A 106 0.19 -9.82 -11.96
N ARG A 107 0.65 -9.88 -13.22
CA ARG A 107 0.80 -11.13 -13.97
C ARG A 107 1.75 -12.11 -13.27
N ARG A 108 2.83 -11.60 -12.66
CA ARG A 108 3.75 -12.45 -11.88
C ARG A 108 3.06 -13.08 -10.67
N ALA A 109 2.22 -12.34 -9.95
CA ALA A 109 1.43 -12.91 -8.85
C ALA A 109 0.44 -13.98 -9.33
N ILE A 110 -0.20 -13.78 -10.49
CA ILE A 110 -1.10 -14.76 -11.09
C ILE A 110 -0.36 -16.05 -11.48
N ARG A 111 0.83 -15.96 -12.08
CA ARG A 111 1.66 -17.13 -12.44
C ARG A 111 2.04 -17.96 -11.22
N GLN A 112 2.23 -17.31 -10.07
CA GLN A 112 2.68 -17.94 -8.82
C GLN A 112 1.55 -18.37 -7.89
N ARG A 113 0.31 -18.36 -8.33
CA ARG A 113 -0.88 -18.68 -7.53
C ARG A 113 -0.89 -20.07 -6.86
N GLY A 114 -0.01 -20.98 -7.28
CA GLY A 114 0.14 -22.30 -6.68
C GLY A 114 1.17 -22.39 -5.54
N ALA A 115 1.85 -21.31 -5.20
CA ALA A 115 2.83 -21.29 -4.12
C ALA A 115 2.17 -21.17 -2.74
N ASP A 116 2.83 -21.64 -1.69
CA ASP A 116 2.35 -21.54 -0.30
C ASP A 116 2.18 -20.08 0.17
N THR A 117 2.91 -19.16 -0.46
CA THR A 117 2.87 -17.71 -0.21
C THR A 117 1.89 -16.95 -1.10
N ALA A 118 1.16 -17.63 -1.98
CA ALA A 118 0.44 -17.04 -3.11
C ALA A 118 -0.58 -15.96 -2.71
N LEU A 119 -1.38 -16.17 -1.65
CA LEU A 119 -2.35 -15.17 -1.17
C LEU A 119 -1.65 -13.94 -0.58
N HIS A 120 -0.58 -14.15 0.20
CA HIS A 120 0.23 -13.06 0.75
C HIS A 120 0.92 -12.29 -0.37
N ARG A 121 1.46 -13.00 -1.37
CA ARG A 121 2.08 -12.40 -2.54
C ARG A 121 1.08 -11.55 -3.34
N LEU A 122 -0.14 -12.03 -3.50
CA LEU A 122 -1.20 -11.26 -4.14
C LEU A 122 -1.51 -10.00 -3.34
N GLY A 123 -1.67 -10.09 -2.01
CA GLY A 123 -1.92 -8.92 -1.16
C GLY A 123 -0.81 -7.85 -1.27
N VAL A 124 0.45 -8.26 -1.18
CA VAL A 124 1.61 -7.36 -1.38
C VAL A 124 1.60 -6.75 -2.79
N THR A 125 1.28 -7.55 -3.81
CA THR A 125 1.16 -7.06 -5.19
C THR A 125 0.05 -6.06 -5.35
N LEU A 126 -1.14 -6.32 -4.78
CA LEU A 126 -2.28 -5.41 -4.87
C LEU A 126 -2.02 -4.10 -4.14
N HIS A 127 -1.27 -4.10 -3.01
CA HIS A 127 -0.82 -2.87 -2.37
C HIS A 127 -0.05 -1.98 -3.34
N ALA A 128 1.06 -2.49 -3.88
CA ALA A 128 1.89 -1.75 -4.83
C ALA A 128 1.10 -1.32 -6.09
N TYR A 129 0.16 -2.15 -6.53
CA TYR A 129 -0.65 -1.89 -7.71
C TYR A 129 -1.65 -0.74 -7.49
N VAL A 130 -2.45 -0.78 -6.41
CA VAL A 130 -3.44 0.27 -6.15
C VAL A 130 -2.78 1.61 -5.79
N ASP A 131 -1.60 1.56 -5.16
CA ASP A 131 -0.81 2.75 -4.87
C ASP A 131 -0.38 3.50 -6.12
N THR A 132 -0.33 2.85 -7.29
CA THR A 132 -0.02 3.55 -8.54
C THR A 132 -1.03 4.65 -8.90
N TRP A 133 -2.28 4.58 -8.44
CA TRP A 133 -3.27 5.66 -8.61
C TRP A 133 -3.11 6.77 -7.57
N ALA A 134 -2.89 6.43 -6.30
CA ALA A 134 -2.70 7.43 -5.25
C ALA A 134 -1.40 8.22 -5.45
N HIS A 135 -0.32 7.52 -5.72
CA HIS A 135 1.04 8.06 -5.76
C HIS A 135 1.50 8.48 -7.16
N GLN A 136 0.59 8.55 -8.14
CA GLN A 136 0.93 9.00 -9.49
C GLN A 136 1.61 10.38 -9.50
N GLY A 137 2.64 10.51 -10.29
CA GLY A 137 3.43 11.75 -10.39
C GLY A 137 4.63 11.79 -9.45
N PHE A 138 4.71 10.89 -8.46
CA PHE A 138 5.81 10.81 -7.49
C PHE A 138 6.72 9.60 -7.74
N ALA A 139 7.92 9.62 -7.19
CA ALA A 139 8.93 8.57 -7.32
C ALA A 139 9.39 8.06 -5.95
N GLY A 140 9.67 6.74 -5.86
CA GLY A 140 10.22 6.09 -4.66
C GLY A 140 11.74 6.27 -4.49
N ILE A 141 12.32 7.23 -5.20
CA ILE A 141 13.72 7.66 -5.10
C ILE A 141 13.76 9.17 -4.89
N GLU A 142 14.88 9.70 -4.42
CA GLU A 142 15.06 11.13 -4.40
C GLU A 142 15.03 11.69 -5.83
N SER A 143 14.08 12.58 -6.10
CA SER A 143 13.83 13.09 -7.44
C SER A 143 13.25 14.52 -7.39
N PRO A 144 13.63 15.38 -8.35
CA PRO A 144 12.96 16.65 -8.54
C PRO A 144 11.44 16.52 -8.77
N MET A 145 10.99 15.36 -9.28
CA MET A 145 9.57 15.05 -9.51
C MET A 145 8.74 14.99 -8.22
N ASN A 146 9.38 14.78 -7.05
CA ASN A 146 8.71 14.74 -5.76
C ASN A 146 8.44 16.15 -5.17
N ARG A 147 8.90 17.22 -5.83
CA ARG A 147 8.67 18.60 -5.36
C ARG A 147 7.21 18.99 -5.53
N VAL A 148 6.68 19.63 -4.50
CA VAL A 148 5.31 20.12 -4.44
C VAL A 148 5.35 21.59 -4.02
N HIS A 149 4.81 22.43 -4.88
CA HIS A 149 4.67 23.87 -4.62
C HIS A 149 3.20 24.27 -4.80
N MET A 150 2.76 25.32 -4.13
CA MET A 150 1.40 25.88 -4.27
C MET A 150 0.32 24.82 -4.09
N LEU A 151 0.44 24.00 -3.02
CA LEU A 151 -0.53 22.96 -2.71
C LEU A 151 -1.84 23.57 -2.22
N GLU A 152 -2.94 23.29 -2.93
CA GLU A 152 -4.30 23.72 -2.58
C GLU A 152 -5.30 22.57 -2.72
N ALA A 153 -6.34 22.56 -1.89
CA ALA A 153 -7.40 21.57 -1.93
C ALA A 153 -8.77 22.21 -1.70
N GLU A 154 -9.81 21.73 -2.41
CA GLU A 154 -11.14 22.33 -2.37
C GLU A 154 -11.84 22.15 -1.01
N ASP A 155 -11.72 20.97 -0.40
CA ASP A 155 -12.48 20.56 0.80
C ASP A 155 -11.64 20.48 2.09
N CYS A 156 -10.37 20.91 2.07
CA CYS A 156 -9.50 20.83 3.23
C CYS A 156 -9.17 22.22 3.75
N THR A 157 -9.67 22.54 4.93
CA THR A 157 -9.24 23.77 5.62
C THR A 157 -7.77 23.65 6.00
N LYS A 158 -6.99 24.71 5.76
CA LYS A 158 -5.56 24.78 6.15
C LYS A 158 -5.33 24.42 7.63
N GLU A 159 -6.32 24.63 8.49
CA GLU A 159 -6.30 24.27 9.91
C GLU A 159 -6.25 22.74 10.15
N SER A 160 -6.85 21.91 9.29
CA SER A 160 -6.91 20.46 9.54
C SER A 160 -5.56 19.77 9.35
N TRP A 161 -4.73 20.21 8.41
CA TRP A 161 -3.42 19.59 8.19
C TRP A 161 -2.36 20.15 9.14
N LEU A 162 -2.37 21.47 9.42
CA LEU A 162 -1.50 22.07 10.44
C LEU A 162 -1.74 21.42 11.81
N ALA A 163 -2.97 21.16 12.19
CA ALA A 163 -3.29 20.47 13.45
C ALA A 163 -2.76 19.02 13.47
N ARG A 164 -2.72 18.31 12.34
CA ARG A 164 -2.17 16.95 12.22
C ARG A 164 -0.64 16.96 12.18
N LEU A 165 -0.04 17.85 11.41
CA LEU A 165 1.41 18.07 11.41
C LEU A 165 1.89 18.48 12.79
N THR A 166 1.20 19.41 13.45
CA THR A 166 1.51 19.86 14.82
C THR A 166 1.36 18.74 15.85
N ARG A 167 0.44 17.80 15.63
CA ARG A 167 0.27 16.63 16.50
C ARG A 167 1.37 15.58 16.28
N ALA A 168 1.79 15.38 15.03
CA ALA A 168 2.88 14.48 14.66
C ALA A 168 4.27 15.10 14.97
N THR A 169 4.38 16.44 14.96
CA THR A 169 5.64 17.18 15.06
C THR A 169 5.68 18.16 16.23
N ARG A 170 4.87 17.98 17.25
CA ARG A 170 4.68 18.88 18.40
C ARG A 170 5.97 19.40 19.07
N HIS A 171 7.11 18.82 18.73
CA HIS A 171 8.41 19.21 19.25
C HIS A 171 9.36 19.87 18.21
N LEU A 172 8.93 20.02 16.95
CA LEU A 172 9.86 20.45 15.89
C LEU A 172 9.40 21.63 15.03
N VAL A 173 8.12 22.04 15.05
CA VAL A 173 7.63 22.95 14.01
C VAL A 173 6.76 24.06 14.56
N GLU A 174 7.35 25.18 14.91
CA GLU A 174 6.63 26.45 15.05
C GLU A 174 6.54 27.24 13.72
N HIS A 175 7.39 26.94 12.72
CA HIS A 175 7.42 27.66 11.44
C HIS A 175 8.02 26.75 10.34
N VAL A 176 7.21 25.98 9.63
CA VAL A 176 7.67 25.23 8.44
C VAL A 176 7.00 25.79 7.20
N GLU A 177 7.79 26.36 6.30
CA GLU A 177 7.39 26.72 4.95
C GLU A 177 7.37 25.46 4.06
N GLU A 178 6.59 25.47 2.95
CA GLU A 178 6.44 24.33 2.02
C GLU A 178 7.79 23.80 1.52
N ASP A 179 8.76 24.68 1.27
CA ASP A 179 10.11 24.32 0.84
C ASP A 179 10.89 23.50 1.88
N VAL A 180 10.67 23.74 3.17
CA VAL A 180 11.31 23.00 4.27
C VAL A 180 10.70 21.59 4.40
N LEU A 181 9.41 21.44 4.13
CA LEU A 181 8.74 20.13 4.15
C LEU A 181 9.26 19.24 3.02
N THR A 182 9.45 19.79 1.83
CA THR A 182 10.05 19.07 0.68
C THR A 182 11.49 18.64 0.96
N LEU A 183 12.26 19.44 1.67
CA LEU A 183 13.62 19.09 2.11
C LEU A 183 13.65 18.00 3.20
N ALA A 184 12.62 17.97 4.07
CA ALA A 184 12.53 17.00 5.16
C ALA A 184 11.98 15.64 4.71
N LEU A 185 11.25 15.58 3.57
CA LEU A 185 10.62 14.38 3.03
C LEU A 185 10.94 14.25 1.52
N PRO A 186 12.19 13.93 1.15
CA PRO A 186 12.66 14.00 -0.24
C PRO A 186 12.11 12.88 -1.12
N VAL A 187 11.48 11.85 -0.54
CA VAL A 187 11.02 10.66 -1.25
C VAL A 187 9.50 10.59 -1.25
N GLY A 188 8.93 10.24 -2.40
CA GLY A 188 7.50 10.03 -2.57
C GLY A 188 6.68 11.33 -2.46
N HIS A 189 5.44 11.18 -1.97
CA HIS A 189 4.48 12.29 -1.89
C HIS A 189 4.45 12.99 -0.52
N GLY A 190 5.50 12.88 0.29
CA GLY A 190 5.52 13.46 1.64
C GLY A 190 5.16 14.97 1.64
N ALA A 191 5.61 15.71 0.64
CA ALA A 191 5.28 17.13 0.48
C ALA A 191 3.82 17.39 0.07
N ALA A 192 3.12 16.41 -0.53
CA ALA A 192 1.68 16.47 -0.82
C ALA A 192 0.80 16.04 0.37
N LEU A 193 1.43 15.69 1.50
CA LEU A 193 0.77 15.31 2.76
C LEU A 193 -0.17 14.10 2.60
N HIS A 194 -1.41 14.24 3.06
CA HIS A 194 -2.43 13.18 3.04
C HIS A 194 -3.39 13.25 1.84
N TYR A 195 -3.26 14.27 0.99
CA TYR A 195 -4.19 14.44 -0.12
C TYR A 195 -4.20 13.28 -1.10
N PRO A 196 -3.05 12.68 -1.48
CA PRO A 196 -3.03 11.52 -2.37
C PRO A 196 -3.86 10.33 -1.87
N ASP A 197 -3.99 10.18 -0.53
CA ASP A 197 -4.58 9.00 0.11
C ASP A 197 -6.03 9.18 0.56
N GLN A 198 -6.63 10.35 0.32
CA GLN A 198 -8.01 10.64 0.69
C GLN A 198 -8.94 10.43 -0.51
N PRO A 199 -9.86 9.46 -0.49
CA PRO A 199 -10.68 9.11 -1.65
C PRO A 199 -11.49 10.27 -2.25
N TRP A 200 -11.96 11.18 -1.41
CA TRP A 200 -12.81 12.31 -1.82
C TRP A 200 -12.04 13.56 -2.21
N ALA A 201 -10.70 13.59 -2.03
CA ALA A 201 -9.92 14.82 -2.19
C ALA A 201 -9.91 15.30 -3.65
N LYS A 202 -10.09 16.61 -3.80
CA LYS A 202 -9.81 17.36 -5.02
C LYS A 202 -8.78 18.40 -4.67
N TRP A 203 -7.65 18.33 -5.31
CA TRP A 203 -6.49 19.12 -4.97
C TRP A 203 -5.61 19.38 -6.18
N HIS A 204 -4.77 20.39 -6.08
CA HIS A 204 -3.78 20.68 -7.11
C HIS A 204 -2.48 21.17 -6.50
N TYR A 205 -1.43 21.06 -7.27
CA TYR A 205 -0.09 21.52 -6.90
C TYR A 205 0.71 21.86 -8.16
N THR A 206 1.85 22.53 -7.97
CA THR A 206 2.86 22.72 -9.01
C THR A 206 3.98 21.73 -8.76
N ASP A 207 4.31 20.90 -9.76
CA ASP A 207 5.33 19.86 -9.67
C ASP A 207 6.76 20.41 -9.82
N GLY A 208 7.77 19.57 -9.72
CA GLY A 208 9.16 19.94 -9.86
C GLY A 208 9.58 20.44 -11.25
N ARG A 209 8.71 20.36 -12.26
CA ARG A 209 8.88 20.93 -13.61
C ARG A 209 8.18 22.28 -13.76
N ASN A 210 7.60 22.80 -12.69
CA ASN A 210 6.72 23.97 -12.68
C ASN A 210 5.43 23.78 -13.51
N GLU A 211 4.95 22.53 -13.61
CA GLU A 211 3.68 22.23 -14.26
C GLU A 211 2.58 22.10 -13.20
N ARG A 212 1.39 22.66 -13.49
CA ARG A 212 0.22 22.49 -12.63
C ARG A 212 -0.34 21.08 -12.80
N VAL A 213 -0.53 20.39 -11.69
CA VAL A 213 -1.16 19.06 -11.62
C VAL A 213 -2.46 19.18 -10.85
N ASP A 214 -3.57 18.86 -11.51
CA ASP A 214 -4.90 18.79 -10.89
C ASP A 214 -5.28 17.34 -10.63
N ARG A 215 -5.73 17.04 -9.40
CA ARG A 215 -6.06 15.70 -8.95
C ARG A 215 -7.53 15.64 -8.48
N HIS A 216 -8.22 14.60 -8.89
CA HIS A 216 -9.53 14.23 -8.39
C HIS A 216 -9.53 12.76 -8.01
N ASN A 217 -9.35 12.48 -6.73
CA ASN A 217 -9.05 11.13 -6.26
C ASN A 217 -10.21 10.14 -6.43
N LEU A 218 -11.47 10.56 -6.28
CA LEU A 218 -12.59 9.61 -6.28
C LEU A 218 -12.69 8.76 -7.57
N PRO A 219 -12.64 9.33 -8.78
CA PRO A 219 -12.58 8.55 -10.01
C PRO A 219 -11.31 7.66 -10.09
N GLU A 220 -10.18 8.15 -9.59
CA GLU A 220 -8.91 7.42 -9.60
C GLU A 220 -8.98 6.20 -8.67
N PHE A 221 -9.51 6.36 -7.46
CA PHE A 221 -9.73 5.26 -6.50
C PHE A 221 -10.74 4.24 -7.02
N MET A 222 -11.80 4.70 -7.69
CA MET A 222 -12.75 3.79 -8.31
C MET A 222 -12.15 3.01 -9.48
N GLN A 223 -11.24 3.62 -10.25
CA GLN A 223 -10.49 2.92 -11.29
C GLN A 223 -9.53 1.88 -10.67
N ALA A 224 -8.85 2.22 -9.57
CA ALA A 224 -8.03 1.27 -8.83
C ALA A 224 -8.85 0.07 -8.34
N ALA A 225 -10.05 0.30 -7.77
CA ALA A 225 -10.94 -0.77 -7.33
C ALA A 225 -11.42 -1.65 -8.49
N GLU A 226 -11.78 -1.04 -9.62
CA GLU A 226 -12.19 -1.73 -10.85
C GLU A 226 -11.08 -2.65 -11.37
N MET A 227 -9.86 -2.12 -11.52
CA MET A 227 -8.71 -2.89 -12.02
C MET A 227 -8.25 -3.96 -11.02
N THR A 228 -8.37 -3.69 -9.72
CA THR A 228 -8.11 -4.70 -8.68
C THR A 228 -9.11 -5.86 -8.76
N CYS A 229 -10.39 -5.59 -9.01
CA CYS A 229 -11.38 -6.64 -9.21
C CYS A 229 -11.01 -7.52 -10.42
N ARG A 230 -10.58 -6.92 -11.53
CA ARG A 230 -10.10 -7.64 -12.72
C ARG A 230 -8.86 -8.49 -12.40
N ALA A 231 -7.90 -7.93 -11.66
CA ALA A 231 -6.70 -8.65 -11.23
C ALA A 231 -7.04 -9.86 -10.35
N VAL A 232 -7.95 -9.71 -9.39
CA VAL A 232 -8.44 -10.80 -8.55
C VAL A 232 -9.14 -11.89 -9.37
N ARG A 233 -10.02 -11.51 -10.32
CA ARG A 233 -10.67 -12.48 -11.22
C ARG A 233 -9.65 -13.21 -12.08
N GLY A 234 -8.65 -12.51 -12.61
CA GLY A 234 -7.53 -13.11 -13.33
C GLY A 234 -6.78 -14.11 -12.46
N TYR A 235 -6.50 -13.76 -11.21
CA TYR A 235 -5.86 -14.65 -10.25
C TYR A 235 -6.70 -15.91 -9.96
N VAL A 236 -7.97 -15.76 -9.64
CA VAL A 236 -8.89 -16.87 -9.37
C VAL A 236 -8.99 -17.79 -10.58
N ALA A 237 -9.12 -17.23 -11.77
CA ALA A 237 -9.20 -17.99 -13.03
C ALA A 237 -7.84 -18.52 -13.53
N GLY A 238 -6.71 -18.03 -13.00
CA GLY A 238 -5.38 -18.32 -13.50
C GLY A 238 -5.09 -17.75 -14.87
N ARG A 239 -5.63 -16.57 -15.17
CA ARG A 239 -5.53 -15.88 -16.45
C ARG A 239 -4.70 -14.61 -16.31
N GLU A 240 -3.58 -14.58 -17.02
CA GLU A 240 -2.66 -13.42 -17.00
C GLU A 240 -3.20 -12.20 -17.76
N ASP A 241 -4.15 -12.40 -18.67
CA ASP A 241 -4.88 -11.34 -19.36
C ASP A 241 -5.99 -10.75 -18.48
N PHE A 242 -5.63 -10.40 -17.25
CA PHE A 242 -6.58 -9.96 -16.23
C PHE A 242 -7.33 -8.68 -16.64
N GLU A 243 -6.75 -7.84 -17.47
CA GLU A 243 -7.37 -6.62 -18.00
C GLU A 243 -8.65 -6.91 -18.79
N SER A 244 -8.75 -8.10 -19.38
CA SER A 244 -9.92 -8.56 -20.12
C SER A 244 -11.01 -9.18 -19.21
N GLN A 245 -10.71 -9.39 -17.92
CA GLN A 245 -11.70 -9.95 -17.00
C GLN A 245 -12.83 -8.94 -16.73
N PRO A 246 -14.04 -9.41 -16.36
CA PRO A 246 -15.09 -8.49 -15.90
C PRO A 246 -14.63 -7.67 -14.71
N GLY A 247 -14.99 -6.41 -14.67
CA GLY A 247 -14.76 -5.52 -13.55
C GLY A 247 -15.83 -5.64 -12.45
N LEU A 248 -15.98 -4.59 -11.67
CA LEU A 248 -17.01 -4.50 -10.64
C LEU A 248 -18.41 -4.48 -11.27
N PRO A 249 -19.41 -5.19 -10.71
CA PRO A 249 -20.81 -5.00 -11.04
C PRO A 249 -21.24 -3.53 -10.83
N GLU A 250 -22.16 -3.03 -11.66
CA GLU A 250 -22.51 -1.61 -11.65
C GLU A 250 -23.17 -1.15 -10.34
N ASP A 251 -23.95 -2.02 -9.72
CA ASP A 251 -24.57 -1.77 -8.41
C ASP A 251 -23.51 -1.69 -7.29
N VAL A 252 -22.53 -2.58 -7.31
CA VAL A 252 -21.37 -2.54 -6.38
C VAL A 252 -20.55 -1.28 -6.61
N LYS A 253 -20.29 -0.92 -7.87
CA LYS A 253 -19.55 0.29 -8.23
C LYS A 253 -20.26 1.55 -7.72
N THR A 254 -21.57 1.62 -7.89
CA THR A 254 -22.40 2.72 -7.39
C THR A 254 -22.35 2.82 -5.87
N ALA A 255 -22.49 1.69 -5.15
CA ALA A 255 -22.45 1.64 -3.70
C ALA A 255 -21.07 2.06 -3.17
N LEU A 256 -19.98 1.52 -3.76
CA LEU A 256 -18.63 1.82 -3.36
C LEU A 256 -18.25 3.29 -3.64
N THR A 257 -18.64 3.83 -4.80
CA THR A 257 -18.43 5.26 -5.12
C THR A 257 -19.09 6.15 -4.07
N LYS A 258 -20.36 5.89 -3.73
CA LYS A 258 -21.06 6.64 -2.71
C LYS A 258 -20.39 6.52 -1.35
N LEU A 259 -19.96 5.32 -0.96
CA LEU A 259 -19.29 5.07 0.30
C LEU A 259 -17.97 5.86 0.41
N LEU A 260 -17.12 5.82 -0.60
CA LEU A 260 -15.85 6.55 -0.62
C LEU A 260 -16.02 8.07 -0.68
N ASP A 261 -17.04 8.58 -1.38
CA ASP A 261 -17.31 10.02 -1.45
C ASP A 261 -17.85 10.58 -0.13
N THR A 262 -18.73 9.84 0.55
CA THR A 262 -19.42 10.33 1.75
C THR A 262 -18.68 10.04 3.06
N ASN A 263 -17.78 9.06 3.08
CA ASN A 263 -17.02 8.66 4.26
C ASN A 263 -15.77 9.54 4.46
N ARG A 264 -15.97 10.82 4.75
CA ARG A 264 -14.93 11.86 4.80
C ARG A 264 -14.30 12.03 6.19
N ASN A 265 -14.29 10.99 7.01
CA ASN A 265 -13.61 11.04 8.30
C ASN A 265 -12.10 11.15 8.11
N LEU A 266 -11.44 12.08 8.82
CA LEU A 266 -10.00 12.24 8.75
C LEU A 266 -9.22 11.08 9.39
N ASP A 267 -9.86 10.34 10.31
CA ASP A 267 -9.35 9.11 10.92
C ASP A 267 -9.67 7.93 9.99
N ASP A 268 -8.64 7.36 9.38
CA ASP A 268 -8.73 6.26 8.42
C ASP A 268 -9.25 4.95 9.05
N ASN A 269 -9.00 4.72 10.34
CA ASN A 269 -9.58 3.58 11.05
C ASN A 269 -11.10 3.72 11.21
N LYS A 270 -11.61 4.95 11.41
CA LYS A 270 -13.05 5.20 11.41
C LYS A 270 -13.66 5.03 10.02
N ARG A 271 -12.92 5.41 8.98
CA ARG A 271 -13.34 5.12 7.60
C ARG A 271 -13.43 3.62 7.35
N LEU A 272 -12.43 2.85 7.80
CA LEU A 272 -12.45 1.40 7.72
C LEU A 272 -13.65 0.80 8.45
N GLN A 273 -13.93 1.23 9.69
CA GLN A 273 -15.11 0.77 10.44
C GLN A 273 -16.42 0.98 9.67
N THR A 274 -16.57 2.13 9.00
CA THR A 274 -17.73 2.41 8.16
C THR A 274 -17.80 1.45 6.97
N ILE A 275 -16.69 1.12 6.34
CA ILE A 275 -16.63 0.14 5.24
C ILE A 275 -16.98 -1.27 5.73
N CYS A 276 -16.43 -1.70 6.86
CA CYS A 276 -16.75 -3.01 7.44
C CYS A 276 -18.23 -3.14 7.82
N GLU A 277 -18.84 -2.07 8.35
CA GLU A 277 -20.27 -2.06 8.64
C GLU A 277 -21.13 -2.06 7.35
N ALA A 278 -20.67 -1.40 6.29
CA ALA A 278 -21.34 -1.45 4.98
C ALA A 278 -21.33 -2.86 4.37
N VAL A 279 -20.26 -3.63 4.54
CA VAL A 279 -20.19 -5.05 4.15
C VAL A 279 -21.15 -5.89 4.97
N LYS A 280 -21.18 -5.70 6.30
CA LYS A 280 -22.00 -6.46 7.23
C LYS A 280 -23.51 -6.23 7.01
N THR A 281 -23.90 -5.03 6.61
CA THR A 281 -25.31 -4.61 6.48
C THR A 281 -25.84 -4.65 5.05
N ASP A 282 -25.14 -5.34 4.13
CA ASP A 282 -25.51 -5.49 2.71
C ASP A 282 -25.66 -4.15 1.96
N VAL A 283 -24.97 -3.12 2.42
CA VAL A 283 -24.86 -1.84 1.66
C VAL A 283 -24.01 -2.05 0.41
N ILE A 284 -23.05 -2.98 0.46
CA ILE A 284 -22.34 -3.48 -0.72
C ILE A 284 -23.10 -4.69 -1.25
N PRO A 285 -23.77 -4.59 -2.42
CA PRO A 285 -24.62 -5.65 -2.93
C PRO A 285 -23.90 -7.00 -3.02
N GLY A 286 -24.55 -8.04 -2.49
CA GLY A 286 -24.03 -9.40 -2.49
C GLY A 286 -23.02 -9.72 -1.38
N LEU A 287 -22.77 -8.80 -0.45
CA LEU A 287 -21.94 -9.03 0.73
C LEU A 287 -22.73 -8.73 2.01
N SER A 288 -22.89 -9.76 2.85
CA SER A 288 -23.57 -9.66 4.15
C SER A 288 -22.81 -10.49 5.18
N GLU A 289 -21.58 -10.08 5.49
CA GLU A 289 -20.67 -10.83 6.36
C GLU A 289 -19.84 -9.90 7.24
N SER A 290 -19.42 -10.37 8.41
CA SER A 290 -18.54 -9.59 9.29
C SER A 290 -17.09 -9.67 8.77
N VAL A 291 -16.47 -8.51 8.60
CA VAL A 291 -15.03 -8.39 8.35
C VAL A 291 -14.33 -8.30 9.70
N PRO A 292 -13.38 -9.21 10.01
CA PRO A 292 -12.61 -9.13 11.26
C PRO A 292 -11.81 -7.85 11.37
N ASP A 293 -11.54 -7.39 12.60
CA ASP A 293 -10.68 -6.24 12.83
C ASP A 293 -9.25 -6.51 12.35
N TYR A 294 -8.64 -5.49 11.72
CA TYR A 294 -7.25 -5.52 11.36
C TYR A 294 -6.38 -5.27 12.60
N VAL A 295 -5.39 -6.13 12.82
CA VAL A 295 -4.44 -6.02 13.94
C VAL A 295 -3.02 -6.06 13.40
N ALA A 296 -2.41 -4.89 13.22
CA ALA A 296 -1.04 -4.77 12.72
C ALA A 296 0.00 -5.36 13.69
N LYS A 297 -0.11 -5.01 14.99
CA LYS A 297 0.91 -5.26 16.01
C LYS A 297 0.28 -5.65 17.34
N GLY A 298 1.06 -6.31 18.20
CA GLY A 298 0.62 -6.71 19.53
C GLY A 298 -0.29 -7.94 19.53
N LEU A 299 -1.09 -8.07 20.58
CA LEU A 299 -1.96 -9.22 20.81
C LEU A 299 -2.94 -9.42 19.65
N GLY A 300 -2.96 -10.61 19.08
CA GLY A 300 -3.83 -10.96 17.95
C GLY A 300 -3.23 -10.70 16.56
N SER A 301 -2.10 -9.99 16.46
CA SER A 301 -1.40 -9.78 15.19
C SER A 301 -0.80 -11.08 14.61
N TRP A 302 -0.46 -11.06 13.34
CA TRP A 302 0.23 -12.19 12.70
C TRP A 302 1.54 -12.55 13.38
N LYS A 303 2.36 -11.55 13.78
CA LYS A 303 3.60 -11.78 14.54
C LYS A 303 3.30 -12.47 15.88
N TYR A 304 2.32 -11.96 16.64
CA TYR A 304 1.95 -12.55 17.92
C TYR A 304 1.46 -14.00 17.78
N LYS A 305 0.59 -14.28 16.82
CA LYS A 305 0.09 -15.63 16.55
C LYS A 305 1.20 -16.61 16.17
N ALA A 306 2.22 -16.14 15.46
CA ALA A 306 3.36 -16.93 15.01
C ALA A 306 4.41 -17.17 16.09
N THR A 307 4.66 -16.21 16.98
CA THR A 307 5.83 -16.17 17.85
C THR A 307 5.50 -16.01 19.34
N GLY A 308 4.30 -15.57 19.68
CA GLY A 308 3.94 -15.15 21.04
C GLY A 308 4.48 -13.77 21.45
N LEU A 309 5.27 -13.10 20.59
CA LEU A 309 5.86 -11.80 20.88
C LEU A 309 4.86 -10.67 20.60
N GLN A 310 4.67 -9.79 21.57
CA GLN A 310 3.81 -8.60 21.43
C GLN A 310 4.60 -7.39 20.90
N SER A 311 5.89 -7.31 21.24
CA SER A 311 6.75 -6.19 20.86
C SER A 311 7.34 -6.37 19.46
N ASP A 312 7.49 -5.28 18.73
CA ASP A 312 8.15 -5.26 17.42
C ASP A 312 9.68 -5.25 17.53
N ASP A 313 10.24 -4.74 18.64
CA ASP A 313 11.67 -4.63 18.89
C ASP A 313 12.31 -5.96 19.35
N ASP A 314 11.50 -7.06 19.34
CA ASP A 314 11.92 -8.40 19.80
C ASP A 314 12.45 -8.42 21.25
N SER A 315 12.08 -7.43 22.05
CA SER A 315 12.38 -7.43 23.49
C SER A 315 11.66 -8.59 24.18
N GLY A 316 12.35 -9.25 25.08
CA GLY A 316 11.84 -10.38 25.83
C GLY A 316 12.51 -11.71 25.48
N ASP A 317 11.84 -12.81 25.84
CA ASP A 317 12.32 -14.16 25.59
C ASP A 317 12.25 -14.50 24.10
N ARG A 318 13.28 -15.20 23.60
CA ARG A 318 13.28 -15.68 22.21
C ARG A 318 12.16 -16.70 22.02
N PRO A 319 11.37 -16.58 20.93
CA PRO A 319 10.33 -17.55 20.63
C PRO A 319 10.96 -18.91 20.30
N ARG A 320 10.15 -19.97 20.34
CA ARG A 320 10.54 -21.27 19.85
C ARG A 320 10.17 -21.42 18.39
N TRP A 321 11.08 -21.99 17.60
CA TRP A 321 10.75 -22.46 16.25
C TRP A 321 9.73 -23.60 16.35
N SER A 322 8.68 -23.55 15.57
CA SER A 322 7.57 -24.51 15.63
C SER A 322 6.84 -24.62 14.31
N ASP A 323 6.05 -25.67 14.14
CA ASP A 323 5.13 -25.83 13.01
C ASP A 323 4.13 -24.67 12.90
N ILE A 324 3.77 -24.03 14.02
CA ILE A 324 2.90 -22.84 14.03
C ILE A 324 3.60 -21.68 13.33
N PHE A 325 4.88 -21.45 13.65
CA PHE A 325 5.66 -20.42 12.97
C PHE A 325 5.84 -20.76 11.49
N GLU A 326 6.21 -22.01 11.16
CA GLU A 326 6.46 -22.47 9.80
C GLU A 326 5.28 -22.25 8.85
N LYS A 327 4.04 -22.39 9.35
CA LYS A 327 2.82 -22.28 8.58
C LYS A 327 2.10 -20.94 8.77
N SER A 328 2.70 -20.01 9.54
CA SER A 328 2.06 -18.75 9.90
C SER A 328 1.97 -17.77 8.75
N ASP A 329 0.93 -16.93 8.79
CA ASP A 329 0.78 -15.81 7.87
C ASP A 329 1.95 -14.81 8.00
N TYR A 330 2.49 -14.64 9.21
CA TYR A 330 3.65 -13.77 9.45
C TYR A 330 4.87 -14.20 8.62
N ARG A 331 5.22 -15.49 8.68
CA ARG A 331 6.34 -16.03 7.89
C ARG A 331 6.05 -15.93 6.39
N ARG A 332 4.89 -16.40 5.96
CA ARG A 332 4.48 -16.37 4.54
C ARG A 332 4.47 -14.96 3.96
N PHE A 333 4.07 -13.96 4.76
CA PHE A 333 4.12 -12.57 4.33
C PHE A 333 5.56 -12.11 4.05
N HIS A 334 6.51 -12.32 4.97
CA HIS A 334 7.89 -11.94 4.76
C HIS A 334 8.57 -12.70 3.61
N ASP A 335 8.24 -13.99 3.43
CA ASP A 335 8.69 -14.76 2.26
C ASP A 335 8.12 -14.16 0.95
N ALA A 336 6.84 -13.78 0.94
CA ALA A 336 6.20 -13.11 -0.19
C ALA A 336 6.81 -11.73 -0.48
N VAL A 337 7.11 -10.95 0.55
CA VAL A 337 7.79 -9.64 0.45
C VAL A 337 9.17 -9.78 -0.16
N LYS A 338 9.96 -10.73 0.31
CA LYS A 338 11.29 -11.04 -0.24
C LYS A 338 11.22 -11.32 -1.74
N GLU A 339 10.31 -12.19 -2.12
CA GLU A 339 10.08 -12.56 -3.52
C GLU A 339 9.60 -11.38 -4.36
N HIS A 340 8.64 -10.60 -3.83
CA HIS A 340 8.10 -9.42 -4.50
C HIS A 340 9.21 -8.41 -4.80
N ARG A 341 9.99 -8.05 -3.80
CA ARG A 341 11.11 -7.14 -3.96
C ARG A 341 12.12 -7.65 -5.00
N PHE A 342 12.52 -8.92 -4.91
CA PHE A 342 13.46 -9.52 -5.85
C PHE A 342 12.95 -9.46 -7.30
N VAL A 343 11.73 -9.89 -7.54
CA VAL A 343 11.14 -9.92 -8.89
C VAL A 343 11.05 -8.52 -9.48
N ILE A 344 10.64 -7.53 -8.71
CA ILE A 344 10.55 -6.15 -9.20
C ILE A 344 11.94 -5.60 -9.48
N THR A 345 12.85 -5.65 -8.52
CA THR A 345 14.13 -4.95 -8.61
C THR A 345 15.13 -5.65 -9.51
N GLN A 346 15.10 -6.99 -9.60
CA GLN A 346 16.10 -7.78 -10.34
C GLN A 346 15.60 -8.28 -11.70
N GLU A 347 14.29 -8.34 -11.93
CA GLU A 347 13.74 -8.86 -13.18
C GLU A 347 12.93 -7.82 -13.95
N ILE A 348 11.85 -7.26 -13.33
CA ILE A 348 10.89 -6.41 -14.04
C ILE A 348 11.50 -5.04 -14.37
N LEU A 349 11.99 -4.30 -13.38
CA LEU A 349 12.56 -2.97 -13.61
C LEU A 349 13.76 -2.99 -14.56
N PRO A 350 14.73 -3.94 -14.47
CA PRO A 350 15.80 -4.05 -15.44
C PRO A 350 15.32 -4.32 -16.86
N ALA A 351 14.25 -5.12 -17.05
CA ALA A 351 13.65 -5.36 -18.36
C ALA A 351 13.02 -4.10 -18.99
N HIS A 352 12.64 -3.12 -18.15
CA HIS A 352 12.15 -1.80 -18.57
C HIS A 352 13.25 -0.72 -18.57
N GLY A 353 14.52 -1.12 -18.49
CA GLY A 353 15.66 -0.20 -18.55
C GLY A 353 15.89 0.61 -17.27
N LEU A 354 15.34 0.15 -16.13
CA LEU A 354 15.54 0.74 -14.81
C LEU A 354 16.42 -0.17 -13.95
N ARG A 355 17.56 0.35 -13.50
CA ARG A 355 18.48 -0.34 -12.59
C ARG A 355 18.69 0.54 -11.38
N ILE A 356 17.72 0.54 -10.47
CA ILE A 356 17.64 1.43 -9.30
C ILE A 356 17.67 0.68 -7.96
N ALA A 357 17.99 -0.62 -7.99
CA ALA A 357 18.17 -1.44 -6.78
C ALA A 357 19.40 -2.35 -6.93
#